data_bd6dfab4cae3b789b7ea26f7e352b10f
#
_entry.id   bd6dfab4cae3b789b7ea26f7e352b10f
#
_cell.length_a   1.000
_cell.length_b   1.000
_cell.length_c   1.000
_cell.angle_alpha   90.00
_cell.angle_beta   90.00
_cell.angle_gamma   90.00
#
_symmetry.space_group_name_H-M   'P 1'
#
loop_
_entity.id
_entity.type
_entity.pdbx_description
1 polymer ?
#
loop_
_entity_poly.entity_id
_entity_poly.type
_entity_poly.pdbx_seq_one_letter_code
_entity_poly.pdbx_strand_id
1 'polypeptide(L)'
;MSVNARRLAAATLATGVIAGLVGLACIHLLHWIQALAWDMHGGTLLEAASAVSPTRRVLVLTLGGAIGALSWFLLFRRNKAITSVSAAVDGTPMPPLRATWHALTQVLVVGLGASVGREVAPREMAAAFSAAAADRLGLSAEDRRIIVACGAGAGLAAVYSIPLSGAVYTLEILLVSRSGRAVAPAFLTSGIAVLISTGFTRPAPFYTVPTLTPSLSLTVFGALVGPLLGAAGWAFKQAVARVGAARPRDWRLLLTLPAAFLVVGLIASRLPSVVGNGQASAQTQFDATWAAGAGLAFAALVLAAKTLTTFLTIRAGGWGGVLTPAVALGAGLGAVIGLPWASAWPGSEVAAFAFIGAAAFLGASMNAPFTGLILVIEFTAQGPTILVPAVLAVGGATAATTWLTRRAR
;
A
#
# COMPACT_ATOMS: atom_id res chain seq x y z
N MET A 1 -24.82 1.41 30.11
CA MET A 1 -23.67 2.02 29.44
C MET A 1 -23.52 3.46 29.87
N SER A 2 -22.31 3.88 30.24
CA SER A 2 -22.00 5.29 30.56
C SER A 2 -22.21 6.18 29.31
N VAL A 3 -22.41 7.49 29.53
CA VAL A 3 -22.57 8.47 28.44
C VAL A 3 -21.37 8.42 27.47
N ASN A 4 -20.15 8.30 27.98
CA ASN A 4 -18.93 8.19 27.18
C ASN A 4 -18.90 6.91 26.33
N ALA A 5 -19.38 5.78 26.85
CA ALA A 5 -19.45 4.54 26.09
C ALA A 5 -20.46 4.62 24.94
N ARG A 6 -21.60 5.31 25.13
CA ARG A 6 -22.58 5.56 24.05
C ARG A 6 -22.01 6.46 22.96
N ARG A 7 -21.29 7.52 23.33
CA ARG A 7 -20.62 8.43 22.37
C ARG A 7 -19.56 7.71 21.57
N LEU A 8 -18.72 6.88 22.21
CA LEU A 8 -17.71 6.08 21.53
C LEU A 8 -18.35 5.08 20.56
N ALA A 9 -19.42 4.40 20.95
CA ALA A 9 -20.14 3.48 20.06
C ALA A 9 -20.73 4.21 18.83
N ALA A 10 -21.38 5.36 19.04
CA ALA A 10 -21.90 6.18 17.96
C ALA A 10 -20.78 6.66 17.00
N ALA A 11 -19.64 7.11 17.55
CA ALA A 11 -18.49 7.52 16.76
C ALA A 11 -17.88 6.34 15.98
N THR A 12 -17.83 5.14 16.56
CA THR A 12 -17.36 3.93 15.88
C THR A 12 -18.23 3.61 14.68
N LEU A 13 -19.55 3.60 14.82
CA LEU A 13 -20.47 3.35 13.71
C LEU A 13 -20.35 4.44 12.63
N ALA A 14 -20.36 5.71 13.03
CA ALA A 14 -20.19 6.83 12.11
C ALA A 14 -18.85 6.75 11.35
N THR A 15 -17.76 6.40 12.02
CA THR A 15 -16.43 6.25 11.41
C THR A 15 -16.39 5.11 10.40
N GLY A 16 -17.01 3.97 10.70
CA GLY A 16 -17.13 2.87 9.74
C GLY A 16 -17.87 3.27 8.47
N VAL A 17 -19.00 3.99 8.62
CA VAL A 17 -19.77 4.53 7.49
C VAL A 17 -18.95 5.55 6.69
N ILE A 18 -18.34 6.54 7.37
CA ILE A 18 -17.48 7.54 6.74
C ILE A 18 -16.37 6.88 5.93
N ALA A 19 -15.64 5.94 6.52
CA ALA A 19 -14.53 5.25 5.86
C ALA A 19 -15.00 4.41 4.67
N GLY A 20 -16.15 3.75 4.77
CA GLY A 20 -16.75 3.00 3.67
C GLY A 20 -17.14 3.89 2.49
N LEU A 21 -17.79 5.01 2.74
CA LEU A 21 -18.16 5.99 1.70
C LEU A 21 -16.93 6.62 1.06
N VAL A 22 -15.91 6.98 1.85
CA VAL A 22 -14.63 7.49 1.35
C VAL A 22 -13.95 6.45 0.48
N GLY A 23 -13.89 5.18 0.92
CA GLY A 23 -13.33 4.07 0.15
C GLY A 23 -14.05 3.89 -1.18
N LEU A 24 -15.38 3.84 -1.16
CA LEU A 24 -16.23 3.72 -2.33
C LEU A 24 -15.98 4.87 -3.33
N ALA A 25 -15.95 6.11 -2.85
CA ALA A 25 -15.66 7.28 -3.69
C ALA A 25 -14.26 7.20 -4.32
N CYS A 26 -13.23 6.82 -3.54
CA CYS A 26 -11.87 6.64 -4.05
C CYS A 26 -11.77 5.53 -5.10
N ILE A 27 -12.47 4.40 -4.90
CA ILE A 27 -12.49 3.27 -5.86
C ILE A 27 -13.14 3.71 -7.17
N HIS A 28 -14.32 4.32 -7.13
CA HIS A 28 -15.02 4.78 -8.34
C HIS A 28 -14.22 5.84 -9.08
N LEU A 29 -13.66 6.83 -8.37
CA LEU A 29 -12.82 7.85 -8.99
C LEU A 29 -11.60 7.23 -9.67
N LEU A 30 -10.92 6.28 -9.00
CA LEU A 30 -9.78 5.58 -9.55
C LEU A 30 -10.15 4.83 -10.84
N HIS A 31 -11.22 4.04 -10.80
CA HIS A 31 -11.68 3.27 -11.97
C HIS A 31 -12.10 4.20 -13.12
N TRP A 32 -12.77 5.30 -12.83
CA TRP A 32 -13.13 6.29 -13.84
C TRP A 32 -11.90 6.90 -14.52
N ILE A 33 -10.88 7.28 -13.73
CA ILE A 33 -9.60 7.78 -14.27
C ILE A 33 -8.91 6.71 -15.10
N GLN A 34 -8.89 5.46 -14.63
CA GLN A 34 -8.27 4.34 -15.34
C GLN A 34 -9.01 4.01 -16.64
N ALA A 35 -10.33 4.08 -16.67
CA ALA A 35 -11.12 3.90 -17.88
C ALA A 35 -10.76 4.96 -18.93
N LEU A 36 -10.69 6.23 -18.55
CA LEU A 36 -10.32 7.32 -19.46
C LEU A 36 -8.85 7.25 -19.94
N ALA A 37 -7.94 7.00 -19.02
CA ALA A 37 -6.50 7.05 -19.29
C ALA A 37 -5.98 5.81 -20.01
N TRP A 38 -6.45 4.63 -19.60
CA TRP A 38 -5.92 3.33 -20.00
C TRP A 38 -6.90 2.48 -20.80
N ASP A 39 -8.10 3.02 -21.12
CA ASP A 39 -9.18 2.27 -21.78
C ASP A 39 -9.60 1.01 -21.00
N MET A 40 -9.56 1.12 -19.66
CA MET A 40 -9.81 0.01 -18.76
C MET A 40 -11.30 -0.11 -18.44
N HIS A 41 -11.97 -1.06 -19.06
CA HIS A 41 -13.40 -1.34 -18.85
C HIS A 41 -13.65 -2.61 -18.02
N GLY A 42 -12.60 -3.20 -17.46
CA GLY A 42 -12.56 -4.41 -16.65
C GLY A 42 -11.15 -4.95 -16.57
N GLY A 43 -10.95 -6.07 -15.88
CA GLY A 43 -9.63 -6.69 -15.75
C GLY A 43 -8.66 -5.91 -14.87
N THR A 44 -7.39 -5.98 -15.19
CA THR A 44 -6.29 -5.40 -14.41
C THR A 44 -5.65 -4.20 -15.12
N LEU A 45 -5.03 -3.31 -14.34
CA LEU A 45 -4.25 -2.20 -14.89
C LEU A 45 -3.07 -2.70 -15.75
N LEU A 46 -2.53 -3.88 -15.45
CA LEU A 46 -1.46 -4.48 -16.26
C LEU A 46 -1.96 -4.82 -17.68
N GLU A 47 -3.12 -5.45 -17.78
CA GLU A 47 -3.74 -5.79 -19.06
C GLU A 47 -4.04 -4.52 -19.86
N ALA A 48 -4.71 -3.54 -19.23
CA ALA A 48 -5.05 -2.28 -19.87
C ALA A 48 -3.79 -1.51 -20.32
N ALA A 49 -2.77 -1.38 -19.46
CA ALA A 49 -1.51 -0.74 -19.81
C ALA A 49 -0.73 -1.48 -20.89
N SER A 50 -0.87 -2.80 -20.99
CA SER A 50 -0.24 -3.60 -22.04
C SER A 50 -0.95 -3.46 -23.38
N ALA A 51 -2.27 -3.30 -23.38
CA ALA A 51 -3.10 -3.15 -24.57
C ALA A 51 -2.94 -1.78 -25.27
N VAL A 52 -2.76 -0.70 -24.51
CA VAL A 52 -2.60 0.64 -25.09
C VAL A 52 -1.20 0.83 -25.73
N SER A 53 -1.11 1.75 -26.70
CA SER A 53 0.15 2.03 -27.40
C SER A 53 1.25 2.54 -26.45
N PRO A 54 2.54 2.28 -26.79
CA PRO A 54 3.67 2.83 -26.02
C PRO A 54 3.62 4.35 -25.87
N THR A 55 3.22 5.06 -26.92
CA THR A 55 3.07 6.53 -26.90
C THR A 55 2.01 6.97 -25.89
N ARG A 56 0.86 6.28 -25.82
CA ARG A 56 -0.19 6.59 -24.85
C ARG A 56 0.30 6.41 -23.41
N ARG A 57 1.11 5.37 -23.13
CA ARG A 57 1.73 5.16 -21.81
C ARG A 57 2.60 6.35 -21.40
N VAL A 58 3.45 6.84 -22.31
CA VAL A 58 4.30 8.02 -22.07
C VAL A 58 3.47 9.27 -21.84
N LEU A 59 2.47 9.53 -22.69
CA LEU A 59 1.63 10.72 -22.60
C LEU A 59 0.80 10.74 -21.30
N VAL A 60 0.12 9.65 -20.98
CA VAL A 60 -0.72 9.56 -19.76
C VAL A 60 0.11 9.79 -18.50
N LEU A 61 1.26 9.14 -18.39
CA LEU A 61 2.16 9.32 -17.26
C LEU A 61 2.67 10.76 -17.19
N THR A 62 3.19 11.33 -18.28
CA THR A 62 3.73 12.69 -18.30
C THR A 62 2.66 13.73 -17.92
N LEU A 63 1.43 13.60 -18.46
CA LEU A 63 0.29 14.44 -18.11
C LEU A 63 -0.09 14.27 -16.64
N GLY A 64 -0.09 13.03 -16.12
CA GLY A 64 -0.32 12.75 -14.71
C GLY A 64 0.67 13.45 -13.81
N GLY A 65 1.95 13.45 -14.20
CA GLY A 65 3.00 14.20 -13.52
C GLY A 65 2.76 15.71 -13.54
N ALA A 66 2.34 16.28 -14.67
CA ALA A 66 2.06 17.71 -14.81
C ALA A 66 0.85 18.15 -13.96
N ILE A 67 -0.25 17.40 -14.04
CA ILE A 67 -1.48 17.68 -13.26
C ILE A 67 -1.20 17.55 -11.76
N GLY A 68 -0.51 16.49 -11.34
CA GLY A 68 -0.11 16.29 -9.95
C GLY A 68 0.79 17.40 -9.43
N ALA A 69 1.80 17.79 -10.23
CA ALA A 69 2.70 18.89 -9.92
C ALA A 69 1.96 20.20 -9.68
N LEU A 70 1.07 20.57 -10.60
CA LEU A 70 0.26 21.80 -10.49
C LEU A 70 -0.64 21.75 -9.26
N SER A 71 -1.37 20.66 -9.06
CA SER A 71 -2.29 20.49 -7.93
C SER A 71 -1.57 20.61 -6.58
N TRP A 72 -0.45 19.89 -6.40
CA TRP A 72 0.33 19.95 -5.16
C TRP A 72 1.07 21.28 -4.99
N PHE A 73 1.57 21.90 -6.07
CA PHE A 73 2.14 23.24 -6.00
C PHE A 73 1.12 24.26 -5.47
N LEU A 74 -0.11 24.24 -5.99
CA LEU A 74 -1.20 25.11 -5.51
C LEU A 74 -1.57 24.81 -4.04
N LEU A 75 -1.61 23.54 -3.66
CA LEU A 75 -1.92 23.12 -2.29
C LEU A 75 -0.85 23.57 -1.28
N PHE A 76 0.44 23.55 -1.66
CA PHE A 76 1.56 23.92 -0.80
C PHE A 76 1.93 25.41 -0.84
N ARG A 77 1.41 26.15 -1.80
CA ARG A 77 1.75 27.55 -2.09
C ARG A 77 1.67 28.50 -0.89
N ARG A 78 0.87 28.16 0.14
CA ARG A 78 0.73 28.96 1.37
C ARG A 78 1.55 28.40 2.54
N ASN A 79 2.62 27.66 2.30
CA ASN A 79 3.52 27.07 3.30
C ASN A 79 2.84 26.26 4.43
N LYS A 80 1.64 25.74 4.19
CA LYS A 80 0.93 24.92 5.16
C LYS A 80 1.23 23.44 4.88
N ALA A 81 1.94 22.79 5.77
CA ALA A 81 2.16 21.34 5.72
C ALA A 81 0.82 20.56 5.72
N ILE A 82 0.81 19.38 5.11
CA ILE A 82 -0.29 18.43 5.26
C ILE A 82 -0.08 17.70 6.59
N THR A 83 -1.12 17.67 7.41
CA THR A 83 -1.12 16.90 8.66
C THR A 83 -1.10 15.42 8.32
N SER A 84 -0.10 14.69 8.78
CA SER A 84 -0.07 13.23 8.62
C SER A 84 -1.12 12.55 9.50
N VAL A 85 -1.52 11.33 9.11
CA VAL A 85 -2.45 10.54 9.92
C VAL A 85 -1.94 10.33 11.34
N SER A 86 -0.64 10.01 11.50
CA SER A 86 -0.04 9.85 12.85
C SER A 86 -0.13 11.12 13.68
N ALA A 87 0.18 12.27 13.10
CA ALA A 87 0.05 13.56 13.80
C ALA A 87 -1.42 13.86 14.19
N ALA A 88 -2.38 13.49 13.33
CA ALA A 88 -3.81 13.63 13.63
C ALA A 88 -4.28 12.70 14.75
N VAL A 89 -3.76 11.47 14.80
CA VAL A 89 -3.95 10.52 15.90
C VAL A 89 -3.42 11.09 17.22
N ASP A 90 -2.27 11.77 17.17
CA ASP A 90 -1.65 12.42 18.34
C ASP A 90 -2.26 13.81 18.67
N GLY A 91 -3.38 14.17 18.04
CA GLY A 91 -4.17 15.35 18.37
C GLY A 91 -3.95 16.57 17.48
N THR A 92 -3.02 16.53 16.51
CA THR A 92 -2.85 17.65 15.57
C THR A 92 -4.10 17.84 14.71
N PRO A 93 -4.64 19.05 14.55
CA PRO A 93 -5.78 19.29 13.69
C PRO A 93 -5.52 18.88 12.24
N MET A 94 -6.47 18.18 11.65
CA MET A 94 -6.43 17.72 10.25
C MET A 94 -7.64 18.27 9.48
N PRO A 95 -7.53 19.46 8.85
CA PRO A 95 -8.65 20.09 8.16
C PRO A 95 -9.19 19.20 7.02
N PRO A 96 -10.48 18.79 7.04
CA PRO A 96 -11.02 17.81 6.08
C PRO A 96 -10.89 18.23 4.62
N LEU A 97 -11.19 19.48 4.28
CA LEU A 97 -11.12 19.98 2.89
C LEU A 97 -9.71 19.89 2.32
N ARG A 98 -8.71 20.19 3.13
CA ARG A 98 -7.30 20.14 2.70
C ARG A 98 -6.81 18.72 2.56
N ALA A 99 -7.17 17.84 3.50
CA ALA A 99 -6.90 16.41 3.43
C ALA A 99 -7.57 15.78 2.19
N THR A 100 -8.81 16.16 1.91
CA THR A 100 -9.54 15.72 0.72
C THR A 100 -8.86 16.16 -0.57
N TRP A 101 -8.46 17.43 -0.70
CA TRP A 101 -7.72 17.88 -1.89
C TRP A 101 -6.45 17.06 -2.11
N HIS A 102 -5.65 16.90 -1.05
CA HIS A 102 -4.41 16.11 -1.12
C HIS A 102 -4.68 14.66 -1.53
N ALA A 103 -5.68 14.03 -0.93
CA ALA A 103 -6.09 12.66 -1.21
C ALA A 103 -6.61 12.48 -2.64
N LEU A 104 -7.49 13.36 -3.13
CA LEU A 104 -8.01 13.31 -4.51
C LEU A 104 -6.88 13.47 -5.53
N THR A 105 -5.90 14.36 -5.27
CA THR A 105 -4.71 14.47 -6.13
C THR A 105 -3.91 13.16 -6.16
N GLN A 106 -3.76 12.47 -5.02
CA GLN A 106 -3.10 11.16 -4.99
C GLN A 106 -3.86 10.12 -5.81
N VAL A 107 -5.19 10.02 -5.64
CA VAL A 107 -6.02 9.07 -6.42
C VAL A 107 -5.89 9.34 -7.91
N LEU A 108 -5.94 10.62 -8.32
CA LEU A 108 -5.79 11.03 -9.71
C LEU A 108 -4.43 10.60 -10.29
N VAL A 109 -3.35 10.95 -9.61
CA VAL A 109 -1.98 10.68 -10.09
C VAL A 109 -1.70 9.17 -10.12
N VAL A 110 -2.19 8.40 -9.14
CA VAL A 110 -2.08 6.93 -9.13
C VAL A 110 -2.92 6.30 -10.23
N GLY A 111 -4.13 6.81 -10.48
CA GLY A 111 -4.98 6.37 -11.59
C GLY A 111 -4.33 6.61 -12.95
N LEU A 112 -3.55 7.69 -13.09
CA LEU A 112 -2.74 8.00 -14.25
C LEU A 112 -1.41 7.23 -14.31
N GLY A 113 -1.17 6.27 -13.41
CA GLY A 113 -0.06 5.32 -13.49
C GLY A 113 1.15 5.63 -12.60
N ALA A 114 1.05 6.56 -11.65
CA ALA A 114 2.15 6.86 -10.74
C ALA A 114 2.65 5.63 -9.98
N SER A 115 3.98 5.53 -9.83
CA SER A 115 4.62 4.39 -9.16
C SER A 115 4.66 4.54 -7.63
N VAL A 116 3.49 4.86 -7.04
CA VAL A 116 3.26 4.96 -5.59
C VAL A 116 1.88 4.40 -5.25
N GLY A 117 1.69 3.99 -4.00
CA GLY A 117 0.46 3.34 -3.54
C GLY A 117 -0.72 4.30 -3.38
N ARG A 118 -1.92 3.77 -3.55
CA ARG A 118 -3.21 4.48 -3.45
C ARG A 118 -3.80 4.51 -2.04
N GLU A 119 -3.17 3.83 -1.09
CA GLU A 119 -3.69 3.59 0.27
C GLU A 119 -3.68 4.82 1.18
N VAL A 120 -2.83 5.81 0.90
CA VAL A 120 -2.71 7.00 1.75
C VAL A 120 -3.94 7.90 1.60
N ALA A 121 -4.46 8.06 0.40
CA ALA A 121 -5.62 8.91 0.12
C ALA A 121 -6.87 8.56 0.97
N PRO A 122 -7.42 7.34 0.94
CA PRO A 122 -8.58 6.99 1.76
C PRO A 122 -8.28 7.03 3.26
N ARG A 123 -7.06 6.73 3.68
CA ARG A 123 -6.63 6.83 5.08
C ARG A 123 -6.66 8.27 5.59
N GLU A 124 -6.12 9.22 4.81
CA GLU A 124 -6.13 10.65 5.13
C GLU A 124 -7.55 11.21 5.19
N MET A 125 -8.36 10.94 4.17
CA MET A 125 -9.74 11.42 4.13
C MET A 125 -10.57 10.85 5.29
N ALA A 126 -10.55 9.54 5.48
CA ALA A 126 -11.33 8.91 6.54
C ALA A 126 -10.86 9.36 7.94
N ALA A 127 -9.56 9.51 8.18
CA ALA A 127 -9.05 10.06 9.44
C ALA A 127 -9.53 11.49 9.68
N ALA A 128 -9.46 12.36 8.68
CA ALA A 128 -9.85 13.75 8.79
C ALA A 128 -11.36 13.92 9.09
N PHE A 129 -12.22 13.18 8.38
CA PHE A 129 -13.66 13.21 8.64
C PHE A 129 -14.02 12.54 9.98
N SER A 130 -13.33 11.47 10.36
CA SER A 130 -13.52 10.83 11.67
C SER A 130 -13.09 11.73 12.82
N ALA A 131 -12.00 12.49 12.66
CA ALA A 131 -11.60 13.52 13.62
C ALA A 131 -12.69 14.58 13.80
N ALA A 132 -13.24 15.10 12.70
CA ALA A 132 -14.32 16.08 12.76
C ALA A 132 -15.61 15.51 13.39
N ALA A 133 -15.92 14.24 13.17
CA ALA A 133 -17.04 13.55 13.81
C ALA A 133 -16.81 13.37 15.31
N ALA A 134 -15.59 12.95 15.70
CA ALA A 134 -15.20 12.78 17.10
C ALA A 134 -15.29 14.11 17.90
N ASP A 135 -14.82 15.20 17.26
CA ASP A 135 -14.88 16.54 17.85
C ASP A 135 -16.35 17.03 18.03
N ARG A 136 -17.24 16.78 17.05
CA ARG A 136 -18.68 17.12 17.16
C ARG A 136 -19.43 16.29 18.22
N LEU A 137 -19.00 15.04 18.43
CA LEU A 137 -19.59 14.17 19.45
C LEU A 137 -19.02 14.44 20.86
N GLY A 138 -18.05 15.34 20.99
CA GLY A 138 -17.44 15.70 22.27
C GLY A 138 -16.72 14.51 22.92
N LEU A 139 -15.96 13.74 22.17
CA LEU A 139 -15.19 12.62 22.68
C LEU A 139 -14.01 13.12 23.54
N SER A 140 -13.61 12.29 24.50
CA SER A 140 -12.35 12.50 25.23
C SER A 140 -11.15 12.44 24.27
N ALA A 141 -10.01 13.02 24.64
CA ALA A 141 -8.80 12.98 23.84
C ALA A 141 -8.37 11.54 23.51
N GLU A 142 -8.52 10.62 24.47
CA GLU A 142 -8.22 9.20 24.29
C GLU A 142 -9.17 8.53 23.27
N ASP A 143 -10.48 8.75 23.40
CA ASP A 143 -11.48 8.19 22.49
C ASP A 143 -11.35 8.80 21.09
N ARG A 144 -11.05 10.10 20.99
CA ARG A 144 -10.74 10.77 19.73
C ARG A 144 -9.54 10.13 19.04
N ARG A 145 -8.46 9.86 19.77
CA ARG A 145 -7.27 9.18 19.27
C ARG A 145 -7.61 7.83 18.67
N ILE A 146 -8.42 7.02 19.37
CA ILE A 146 -8.90 5.72 18.86
C ILE A 146 -9.70 5.89 17.58
N ILE A 147 -10.67 6.80 17.55
CA ILE A 147 -11.57 7.01 16.40
C ILE A 147 -10.82 7.50 15.16
N VAL A 148 -9.87 8.43 15.31
CA VAL A 148 -9.05 8.92 14.20
C VAL A 148 -8.19 7.79 13.60
N ALA A 149 -7.58 6.99 14.45
CA ALA A 149 -6.80 5.82 14.03
C ALA A 149 -7.69 4.77 13.33
N CYS A 150 -8.88 4.49 13.89
CA CYS A 150 -9.87 3.60 13.29
C CYS A 150 -10.33 4.10 11.91
N GLY A 151 -10.55 5.41 11.76
CA GLY A 151 -10.89 6.00 10.46
C GLY A 151 -9.83 5.75 9.40
N ALA A 152 -8.55 5.91 9.75
CA ALA A 152 -7.45 5.64 8.83
C ALA A 152 -7.35 4.14 8.46
N GLY A 153 -7.41 3.24 9.44
CA GLY A 153 -7.36 1.80 9.18
C GLY A 153 -8.57 1.29 8.42
N ALA A 154 -9.77 1.80 8.72
CA ALA A 154 -10.99 1.48 8.00
C ALA A 154 -10.97 2.02 6.55
N GLY A 155 -10.37 3.20 6.31
CA GLY A 155 -10.15 3.73 4.95
C GLY A 155 -9.21 2.84 4.13
N LEU A 156 -8.16 2.29 4.75
CA LEU A 156 -7.30 1.28 4.14
C LEU A 156 -8.09 0.00 3.83
N ALA A 157 -8.87 -0.49 4.80
CA ALA A 157 -9.70 -1.69 4.65
C ALA A 157 -10.68 -1.56 3.49
N ALA A 158 -11.36 -0.42 3.38
CA ALA A 158 -12.38 -0.17 2.36
C ALA A 158 -11.83 -0.22 0.94
N VAL A 159 -10.66 0.43 0.68
CA VAL A 159 -10.11 0.55 -0.68
C VAL A 159 -9.51 -0.74 -1.22
N TYR A 160 -9.18 -1.67 -0.35
CA TYR A 160 -8.58 -2.96 -0.71
C TYR A 160 -9.43 -4.16 -0.34
N SER A 161 -10.58 -3.97 0.33
CA SER A 161 -11.46 -5.03 0.82
C SER A 161 -10.77 -6.01 1.79
N ILE A 162 -9.98 -5.45 2.73
CA ILE A 162 -9.14 -6.18 3.70
C ILE A 162 -9.50 -5.82 5.15
N PRO A 163 -10.65 -6.29 5.66
CA PRO A 163 -11.17 -5.87 6.96
C PRO A 163 -10.24 -6.22 8.13
N LEU A 164 -9.61 -7.39 8.11
CA LEU A 164 -8.72 -7.83 9.17
C LEU A 164 -7.43 -7.01 9.19
N SER A 165 -6.81 -6.80 8.03
CA SER A 165 -5.59 -6.00 7.91
C SER A 165 -5.81 -4.55 8.31
N GLY A 166 -6.95 -3.95 7.98
CA GLY A 166 -7.27 -2.58 8.39
C GLY A 166 -7.39 -2.44 9.91
N ALA A 167 -8.01 -3.42 10.58
CA ALA A 167 -8.09 -3.45 12.04
C ALA A 167 -6.71 -3.64 12.69
N VAL A 168 -5.92 -4.61 12.20
CA VAL A 168 -4.57 -4.88 12.73
C VAL A 168 -3.63 -3.70 12.47
N TYR A 169 -3.70 -3.08 11.28
CA TYR A 169 -2.97 -1.84 10.96
C TYR A 169 -3.26 -0.72 11.98
N THR A 170 -4.53 -0.54 12.33
CA THR A 170 -4.95 0.44 13.34
C THR A 170 -4.27 0.19 14.68
N LEU A 171 -4.28 -1.06 15.13
CA LEU A 171 -3.76 -1.44 16.45
C LEU A 171 -2.23 -1.48 16.50
N GLU A 172 -1.59 -2.04 15.48
CA GLU A 172 -0.14 -2.27 15.46
C GLU A 172 0.64 -1.01 15.08
N ILE A 173 0.14 -0.19 14.15
CA ILE A 173 0.89 0.94 13.59
C ILE A 173 0.44 2.28 14.14
N LEU A 174 -0.87 2.53 14.17
CA LEU A 174 -1.38 3.86 14.50
C LEU A 174 -1.53 4.07 16.01
N LEU A 175 -2.03 3.08 16.73
CA LEU A 175 -2.24 3.19 18.17
C LEU A 175 -1.07 2.64 18.97
N VAL A 176 -0.35 1.65 18.42
CA VAL A 176 0.70 0.89 19.14
C VAL A 176 0.17 0.42 20.51
N SER A 177 -1.10 0.00 20.55
CA SER A 177 -1.85 -0.24 21.77
C SER A 177 -2.40 -1.64 21.82
N ARG A 178 -2.30 -2.24 23.02
CA ARG A 178 -2.94 -3.51 23.36
C ARG A 178 -4.22 -3.32 24.20
N SER A 179 -4.74 -2.09 24.27
CA SER A 179 -5.95 -1.80 25.03
C SER A 179 -7.17 -2.45 24.39
N GLY A 180 -7.90 -3.28 25.13
CA GLY A 180 -9.16 -3.88 24.68
C GLY A 180 -10.21 -2.84 24.25
N ARG A 181 -10.10 -1.60 24.76
CA ARG A 181 -10.97 -0.47 24.38
C ARG A 181 -10.83 -0.07 22.92
N ALA A 182 -9.66 -0.27 22.30
CA ALA A 182 -9.40 0.05 20.90
C ALA A 182 -9.74 -1.11 19.94
N VAL A 183 -9.72 -2.34 20.43
CA VAL A 183 -9.89 -3.55 19.60
C VAL A 183 -11.25 -3.57 18.92
N ALA A 184 -12.34 -3.49 19.71
CA ALA A 184 -13.69 -3.54 19.16
C ALA A 184 -13.97 -2.41 18.14
N PRO A 185 -13.64 -1.12 18.39
CA PRO A 185 -13.74 -0.07 17.39
C PRO A 185 -12.95 -0.36 16.11
N ALA A 186 -11.69 -0.86 16.20
CA ALA A 186 -10.87 -1.15 15.04
C ALA A 186 -11.49 -2.21 14.12
N PHE A 187 -11.98 -3.31 14.70
CA PHE A 187 -12.62 -4.37 13.92
C PHE A 187 -13.97 -3.94 13.34
N LEU A 188 -14.81 -3.29 14.16
CA LEU A 188 -16.13 -2.84 13.72
C LEU A 188 -16.03 -1.80 12.59
N THR A 189 -15.18 -0.80 12.74
CA THR A 189 -15.02 0.24 11.69
C THR A 189 -14.50 -0.34 10.39
N SER A 190 -13.50 -1.23 10.44
CA SER A 190 -12.96 -1.90 9.26
C SER A 190 -13.98 -2.81 8.58
N GLY A 191 -14.72 -3.59 9.36
CA GLY A 191 -15.79 -4.45 8.83
C GLY A 191 -16.92 -3.67 8.17
N ILE A 192 -17.45 -2.63 8.84
CA ILE A 192 -18.50 -1.75 8.29
C ILE A 192 -18.00 -1.07 7.03
N ALA A 193 -16.77 -0.56 7.02
CA ALA A 193 -16.21 0.15 5.88
C ALA A 193 -16.09 -0.77 4.65
N VAL A 194 -15.66 -2.01 4.81
CA VAL A 194 -15.60 -2.99 3.72
C VAL A 194 -16.99 -3.35 3.22
N LEU A 195 -17.94 -3.62 4.11
CA LEU A 195 -19.33 -3.91 3.71
C LEU A 195 -19.91 -2.82 2.82
N ILE A 196 -19.71 -1.55 3.18
CA ILE A 196 -20.20 -0.41 2.40
C ILE A 196 -19.45 -0.28 1.08
N SER A 197 -18.12 -0.37 1.08
CA SER A 197 -17.31 -0.17 -0.12
C SER A 197 -17.48 -1.29 -1.16
N THR A 198 -17.87 -2.47 -0.75
CA THR A 198 -18.12 -3.63 -1.63
C THR A 198 -19.58 -3.78 -2.05
N GLY A 199 -20.48 -2.95 -1.51
CA GLY A 199 -21.92 -3.07 -1.76
C GLY A 199 -22.49 -4.43 -1.33
N PHE A 200 -21.96 -5.00 -0.22
CA PHE A 200 -22.31 -6.32 0.31
C PHE A 200 -22.00 -7.50 -0.63
N THR A 201 -21.22 -7.28 -1.68
CA THR A 201 -20.74 -8.34 -2.57
C THR A 201 -19.41 -8.90 -2.10
N ARG A 202 -19.08 -10.12 -2.50
CA ARG A 202 -17.75 -10.68 -2.24
C ARG A 202 -16.75 -10.11 -3.26
N PRO A 203 -15.75 -9.33 -2.83
CA PRO A 203 -14.77 -8.79 -3.75
C PRO A 203 -13.84 -9.90 -4.26
N ALA A 204 -13.34 -9.76 -5.49
CA ALA A 204 -12.22 -10.56 -5.96
C ALA A 204 -10.96 -10.26 -5.15
N PRO A 205 -10.05 -11.24 -4.99
CA PRO A 205 -8.74 -10.99 -4.40
C PRO A 205 -7.99 -9.88 -5.12
N PHE A 206 -7.15 -9.13 -4.40
CA PHE A 206 -6.37 -8.04 -4.99
C PHE A 206 -5.30 -8.56 -5.96
N TYR A 207 -4.76 -9.75 -5.69
CA TYR A 207 -3.88 -10.51 -6.58
C TYR A 207 -4.49 -11.86 -6.91
N THR A 208 -4.39 -12.24 -8.17
CA THR A 208 -4.70 -13.60 -8.62
C THR A 208 -3.46 -14.47 -8.42
N VAL A 209 -3.50 -15.32 -7.41
CA VAL A 209 -2.40 -16.22 -7.05
C VAL A 209 -2.96 -17.64 -6.98
N PRO A 210 -2.29 -18.65 -7.56
CA PRO A 210 -2.71 -20.04 -7.43
C PRO A 210 -2.74 -20.44 -5.95
N THR A 211 -3.49 -21.49 -5.62
CA THR A 211 -3.49 -22.04 -4.26
C THR A 211 -2.10 -22.57 -3.92
N LEU A 212 -1.43 -21.91 -2.99
CA LEU A 212 -0.07 -22.24 -2.59
C LEU A 212 -0.07 -23.44 -1.64
N THR A 213 0.79 -24.41 -1.93
CA THR A 213 0.99 -25.58 -1.07
C THR A 213 2.27 -25.42 -0.25
N PRO A 214 2.24 -25.72 1.07
CA PRO A 214 3.43 -25.73 1.88
C PRO A 214 4.31 -26.91 1.48
N SER A 215 5.63 -26.68 1.52
CA SER A 215 6.65 -27.72 1.37
C SER A 215 7.75 -27.55 2.39
N LEU A 216 8.56 -28.59 2.64
CA LEU A 216 9.74 -28.48 3.48
C LEU A 216 10.73 -27.47 2.87
N SER A 217 10.92 -27.51 1.55
CA SER A 217 11.75 -26.56 0.80
C SER A 217 11.33 -25.12 1.05
N LEU A 218 10.02 -24.79 0.93
CA LEU A 218 9.50 -23.45 1.18
C LEU A 218 9.64 -23.03 2.65
N THR A 219 9.47 -23.97 3.57
CA THR A 219 9.59 -23.71 5.01
C THR A 219 11.04 -23.35 5.38
N VAL A 220 12.02 -24.09 4.84
CA VAL A 220 13.45 -23.80 5.04
C VAL A 220 13.84 -22.50 4.32
N PHE A 221 13.32 -22.25 3.11
CA PHE A 221 13.50 -20.98 2.42
C PHE A 221 13.00 -19.81 3.29
N GLY A 222 11.78 -19.88 3.82
CA GLY A 222 11.23 -18.85 4.70
C GLY A 222 12.11 -18.55 5.91
N ALA A 223 12.59 -19.61 6.58
CA ALA A 223 13.46 -19.47 7.75
C ALA A 223 14.82 -18.83 7.43
N LEU A 224 15.45 -19.23 6.33
CA LEU A 224 16.80 -18.77 5.97
C LEU A 224 16.81 -17.42 5.24
N VAL A 225 15.84 -17.18 4.35
CA VAL A 225 15.78 -15.97 3.53
C VAL A 225 15.02 -14.84 4.24
N GLY A 226 14.17 -15.16 5.22
CA GLY A 226 13.43 -14.18 6.01
C GLY A 226 14.28 -13.04 6.56
N PRO A 227 15.41 -13.30 7.24
CA PRO A 227 16.29 -12.23 7.73
C PRO A 227 16.84 -11.31 6.63
N LEU A 228 17.18 -11.87 5.45
CA LEU A 228 17.64 -11.09 4.30
C LEU A 228 16.53 -10.17 3.75
N LEU A 229 15.31 -10.70 3.61
CA LEU A 229 14.12 -9.93 3.21
C LEU A 229 13.82 -8.81 4.23
N GLY A 230 14.02 -9.09 5.51
CA GLY A 230 13.91 -8.11 6.58
C GLY A 230 14.92 -6.98 6.47
N ALA A 231 16.18 -7.31 6.23
CA ALA A 231 17.23 -6.32 6.01
C ALA A 231 16.95 -5.45 4.77
N ALA A 232 16.48 -6.05 3.68
CA ALA A 232 16.09 -5.34 2.48
C ALA A 232 14.88 -4.41 2.71
N GLY A 233 13.84 -4.88 3.45
CA GLY A 233 12.68 -4.07 3.83
C GLY A 233 13.05 -2.89 4.73
N TRP A 234 13.95 -3.10 5.69
CA TRP A 234 14.51 -2.03 6.53
C TRP A 234 15.26 -1.00 5.68
N ALA A 235 16.14 -1.44 4.79
CA ALA A 235 16.89 -0.57 3.89
C ALA A 235 15.95 0.23 2.98
N PHE A 236 14.93 -0.38 2.43
CA PHE A 236 13.89 0.29 1.66
C PHE A 236 13.19 1.38 2.46
N LYS A 237 12.76 1.11 3.69
CA LYS A 237 12.18 2.11 4.60
C LYS A 237 13.09 3.32 4.79
N GLN A 238 14.38 3.11 5.06
CA GLN A 238 15.35 4.18 5.24
C GLN A 238 15.56 4.97 3.94
N ALA A 239 15.64 4.30 2.80
CA ALA A 239 15.78 4.94 1.50
C ALA A 239 14.56 5.79 1.15
N VAL A 240 13.34 5.28 1.36
CA VAL A 240 12.09 6.04 1.16
C VAL A 240 12.07 7.29 2.03
N ALA A 241 12.46 7.19 3.29
CA ALA A 241 12.49 8.34 4.21
C ALA A 241 13.49 9.41 3.72
N ARG A 242 14.71 9.01 3.31
CA ARG A 242 15.73 9.92 2.79
C ARG A 242 15.29 10.60 1.49
N VAL A 243 14.80 9.82 0.55
CA VAL A 243 14.36 10.33 -0.76
C VAL A 243 13.13 11.23 -0.60
N GLY A 244 12.20 10.85 0.28
CA GLY A 244 11.02 11.63 0.60
C GLY A 244 11.31 12.96 1.30
N ALA A 245 12.31 13.01 2.17
CA ALA A 245 12.76 14.26 2.80
C ALA A 245 13.32 15.27 1.79
N ALA A 246 13.92 14.78 0.71
CA ALA A 246 14.53 15.60 -0.33
C ALA A 246 13.57 15.99 -1.48
N ARG A 247 12.25 15.71 -1.35
CA ARG A 247 11.26 16.07 -2.38
C ARG A 247 11.03 17.57 -2.45
N PRO A 248 10.91 18.18 -3.65
CA PRO A 248 10.59 19.59 -3.80
C PRO A 248 9.13 19.86 -3.38
N ARG A 249 8.91 21.06 -2.80
CA ARG A 249 7.58 21.56 -2.42
C ARG A 249 7.31 22.96 -3.00
N ASP A 250 8.28 23.48 -3.74
CA ASP A 250 8.28 24.78 -4.38
C ASP A 250 8.02 24.67 -5.90
N TRP A 251 8.31 25.72 -6.65
CA TRP A 251 8.15 25.76 -8.10
C TRP A 251 8.92 24.66 -8.85
N ARG A 252 9.98 24.09 -8.27
CA ARG A 252 10.76 22.99 -8.84
C ARG A 252 9.89 21.75 -9.06
N LEU A 253 8.83 21.58 -8.25
CA LEU A 253 7.85 20.51 -8.41
C LEU A 253 7.22 20.49 -9.81
N LEU A 254 6.97 21.70 -10.40
CA LEU A 254 6.39 21.85 -11.73
C LEU A 254 7.27 21.30 -12.87
N LEU A 255 8.56 21.14 -12.61
CA LEU A 255 9.52 20.57 -13.57
C LEU A 255 9.89 19.14 -13.22
N THR A 256 10.19 18.88 -11.94
CA THR A 256 10.74 17.58 -11.51
C THR A 256 9.74 16.44 -11.65
N LEU A 257 8.47 16.69 -11.31
CA LEU A 257 7.46 15.62 -11.34
C LEU A 257 7.08 15.22 -12.78
N PRO A 258 6.78 16.15 -13.71
CA PRO A 258 6.56 15.78 -15.12
C PRO A 258 7.77 15.11 -15.77
N ALA A 259 8.99 15.58 -15.50
CA ALA A 259 10.20 14.97 -16.01
C ALA A 259 10.41 13.54 -15.50
N ALA A 260 10.19 13.29 -14.22
CA ALA A 260 10.25 11.96 -13.65
C ALA A 260 9.18 11.04 -14.25
N PHE A 261 7.96 11.53 -14.44
CA PHE A 261 6.87 10.76 -15.02
C PHE A 261 7.08 10.49 -16.52
N LEU A 262 7.77 11.38 -17.23
CA LEU A 262 8.25 11.11 -18.60
C LEU A 262 9.21 9.92 -18.59
N VAL A 263 10.19 9.89 -17.68
CA VAL A 263 11.13 8.77 -17.55
C VAL A 263 10.39 7.47 -17.19
N VAL A 264 9.46 7.52 -16.24
CA VAL A 264 8.60 6.37 -15.88
C VAL A 264 7.80 5.91 -17.11
N GLY A 265 7.26 6.83 -17.89
CA GLY A 265 6.54 6.56 -19.14
C GLY A 265 7.42 5.87 -20.20
N LEU A 266 8.65 6.34 -20.37
CA LEU A 266 9.62 5.71 -21.27
C LEU A 266 9.98 4.28 -20.83
N ILE A 267 10.14 4.02 -19.53
CA ILE A 267 10.30 2.66 -19.01
C ILE A 267 9.03 1.84 -19.27
N ALA A 268 7.86 2.39 -18.95
CA ALA A 268 6.56 1.73 -19.15
C ALA A 268 6.25 1.44 -20.62
N SER A 269 6.81 2.19 -21.56
CA SER A 269 6.64 1.94 -22.99
C SER A 269 7.18 0.57 -23.40
N ARG A 270 8.19 0.06 -22.68
CA ARG A 270 8.82 -1.25 -22.91
C ARG A 270 8.45 -2.29 -21.85
N LEU A 271 8.14 -1.84 -20.65
CA LEU A 271 7.82 -2.69 -19.51
C LEU A 271 6.54 -2.21 -18.79
N PRO A 272 5.34 -2.55 -19.33
CA PRO A 272 4.05 -2.09 -18.77
C PRO A 272 3.84 -2.46 -17.30
N SER A 273 4.47 -3.52 -16.80
CA SER A 273 4.37 -3.98 -15.41
C SER A 273 4.83 -2.96 -14.37
N VAL A 274 5.55 -1.88 -14.75
CA VAL A 274 5.95 -0.82 -13.80
C VAL A 274 4.86 0.20 -13.54
N VAL A 275 3.79 0.23 -14.37
CA VAL A 275 2.69 1.19 -14.27
C VAL A 275 1.92 1.03 -12.95
N GLY A 276 1.56 2.15 -12.35
CA GLY A 276 0.69 2.21 -11.17
C GLY A 276 1.38 1.84 -9.87
N ASN A 277 0.56 1.55 -8.86
CA ASN A 277 0.93 1.41 -7.45
C ASN A 277 1.83 0.21 -7.11
N GLY A 278 2.11 -0.69 -8.02
CA GLY A 278 2.89 -1.91 -7.80
C GLY A 278 2.06 -3.19 -7.96
N GLN A 279 0.73 -3.07 -8.12
CA GLN A 279 -0.12 -4.24 -8.36
C GLN A 279 0.33 -5.00 -9.61
N ALA A 280 0.56 -4.29 -10.73
CA ALA A 280 1.04 -4.89 -11.97
C ALA A 280 2.38 -5.63 -11.80
N SER A 281 3.35 -5.01 -11.12
CA SER A 281 4.65 -5.64 -10.88
C SER A 281 4.56 -6.87 -9.96
N ALA A 282 3.76 -6.80 -8.88
CA ALA A 282 3.57 -7.93 -7.97
C ALA A 282 2.81 -9.07 -8.67
N GLN A 283 1.74 -8.75 -9.43
CA GLN A 283 0.99 -9.74 -10.20
C GLN A 283 1.90 -10.46 -11.20
N THR A 284 2.80 -9.74 -11.87
CA THR A 284 3.80 -10.35 -12.75
C THR A 284 4.68 -11.35 -12.00
N GLN A 285 5.06 -11.09 -10.76
CA GLN A 285 5.88 -12.02 -9.97
C GLN A 285 5.08 -13.22 -9.42
N PHE A 286 3.80 -13.03 -9.16
CA PHE A 286 2.89 -14.11 -8.76
C PHE A 286 2.46 -14.98 -9.94
N ASP A 287 2.38 -14.41 -11.13
CA ASP A 287 2.11 -15.14 -12.37
C ASP A 287 3.41 -15.72 -12.93
N ALA A 288 3.74 -16.93 -12.52
CA ALA A 288 4.99 -17.60 -12.87
C ALA A 288 5.06 -18.13 -14.33
N THR A 289 4.11 -17.81 -15.19
CA THR A 289 4.09 -18.29 -16.60
C THR A 289 5.30 -17.83 -17.38
N TRP A 290 5.87 -16.67 -17.06
CA TRP A 290 7.10 -16.15 -17.67
C TRP A 290 8.38 -16.88 -17.20
N ALA A 291 8.33 -17.61 -16.09
CA ALA A 291 9.54 -18.25 -15.51
C ALA A 291 10.15 -19.29 -16.42
N ALA A 292 9.34 -19.95 -17.25
CA ALA A 292 9.81 -20.97 -18.20
C ALA A 292 10.64 -20.40 -19.38
N GLY A 293 10.45 -19.11 -19.73
CA GLY A 293 11.11 -18.49 -20.89
C GLY A 293 12.17 -17.44 -20.54
N ALA A 294 11.77 -16.40 -19.78
CA ALA A 294 12.61 -15.26 -19.46
C ALA A 294 13.36 -15.35 -18.12
N GLY A 295 12.91 -16.25 -17.24
CA GLY A 295 13.60 -16.65 -16.03
C GLY A 295 14.02 -15.54 -15.07
N LEU A 296 15.15 -15.74 -14.42
CA LEU A 296 15.71 -14.85 -13.41
C LEU A 296 15.94 -13.42 -13.90
N ALA A 297 16.41 -13.27 -15.15
CA ALA A 297 16.72 -11.95 -15.72
C ALA A 297 15.47 -11.05 -15.81
N PHE A 298 14.31 -11.61 -16.17
CA PHE A 298 13.07 -10.86 -16.27
C PHE A 298 12.53 -10.48 -14.88
N ALA A 299 12.55 -11.40 -13.92
CA ALA A 299 12.18 -11.10 -12.53
C ALA A 299 13.02 -9.96 -11.95
N ALA A 300 14.34 -10.03 -12.15
CA ALA A 300 15.28 -9.02 -11.71
C ALA A 300 15.05 -7.66 -12.42
N LEU A 301 14.75 -7.68 -13.71
CA LEU A 301 14.43 -6.47 -14.48
C LEU A 301 13.18 -5.78 -13.97
N VAL A 302 12.09 -6.53 -13.74
CA VAL A 302 10.82 -5.98 -13.17
C VAL A 302 11.07 -5.40 -11.78
N LEU A 303 11.79 -6.11 -10.92
CA LEU A 303 12.16 -5.66 -9.57
C LEU A 303 12.98 -4.35 -9.63
N ALA A 304 14.03 -4.31 -10.44
CA ALA A 304 14.90 -3.13 -10.57
C ALA A 304 14.14 -1.93 -11.15
N ALA A 305 13.36 -2.14 -12.20
CA ALA A 305 12.58 -1.09 -12.83
C ALA A 305 11.50 -0.55 -11.89
N LYS A 306 10.81 -1.42 -11.13
CA LYS A 306 9.81 -0.98 -10.14
C LYS A 306 10.46 -0.21 -8.99
N THR A 307 11.60 -0.65 -8.51
CA THR A 307 12.38 0.07 -7.48
C THR A 307 12.74 1.47 -7.98
N LEU A 308 13.32 1.58 -9.16
CA LEU A 308 13.72 2.84 -9.76
C LEU A 308 12.53 3.79 -9.95
N THR A 309 11.44 3.33 -10.56
CA THR A 309 10.26 4.16 -10.82
C THR A 309 9.59 4.64 -9.53
N THR A 310 9.59 3.82 -8.47
CA THR A 310 9.06 4.21 -7.15
C THR A 310 9.91 5.31 -6.53
N PHE A 311 11.23 5.14 -6.46
CA PHE A 311 12.12 6.16 -5.89
C PHE A 311 12.14 7.44 -6.71
N LEU A 312 12.11 7.34 -8.04
CA LEU A 312 12.05 8.49 -8.92
C LEU A 312 10.77 9.31 -8.69
N THR A 313 9.62 8.63 -8.62
CA THR A 313 8.33 9.28 -8.33
C THR A 313 8.37 10.02 -6.99
N ILE A 314 8.86 9.39 -5.91
CA ILE A 314 8.93 9.99 -4.58
C ILE A 314 9.92 11.18 -4.59
N ARG A 315 11.10 11.02 -5.18
CA ARG A 315 12.16 12.06 -5.21
C ARG A 315 11.74 13.29 -5.97
N ALA A 316 10.96 13.09 -7.04
CA ALA A 316 10.47 14.18 -7.87
C ALA A 316 9.33 15.00 -7.25
N GLY A 317 8.78 14.56 -6.12
CA GLY A 317 7.72 15.26 -5.41
C GLY A 317 6.36 14.56 -5.45
N GLY A 318 6.28 13.35 -5.98
CA GLY A 318 5.06 12.55 -5.94
C GLY A 318 4.69 12.15 -4.50
N TRP A 319 3.39 12.25 -4.18
CA TRP A 319 2.81 11.82 -2.91
C TRP A 319 1.96 10.58 -3.13
N GLY A 320 2.09 9.63 -2.22
CA GLY A 320 1.36 8.37 -2.22
C GLY A 320 1.97 7.42 -1.21
N GLY A 321 1.36 6.25 -1.06
CA GLY A 321 1.85 5.21 -0.18
C GLY A 321 3.00 4.41 -0.78
N VAL A 322 3.62 3.63 0.07
CA VAL A 322 4.66 2.68 -0.32
C VAL A 322 4.32 1.24 0.06
N LEU A 323 3.08 1.01 0.51
CA LEU A 323 2.61 -0.31 0.93
C LEU A 323 2.59 -1.28 -0.26
N THR A 324 1.85 -0.93 -1.32
CA THR A 324 1.78 -1.78 -2.53
C THR A 324 3.08 -1.84 -3.31
N PRO A 325 3.89 -0.76 -3.44
CA PRO A 325 5.27 -0.90 -3.91
C PRO A 325 6.11 -1.85 -3.08
N ALA A 326 6.00 -1.83 -1.75
CA ALA A 326 6.74 -2.77 -0.89
C ALA A 326 6.32 -4.23 -1.11
N VAL A 327 5.03 -4.50 -1.30
CA VAL A 327 4.56 -5.84 -1.71
C VAL A 327 5.20 -6.26 -3.01
N ALA A 328 5.25 -5.37 -4.02
CA ALA A 328 5.84 -5.67 -5.33
C ALA A 328 7.35 -5.94 -5.26
N LEU A 329 8.08 -5.14 -4.47
CA LEU A 329 9.52 -5.33 -4.27
C LEU A 329 9.79 -6.62 -3.48
N GLY A 330 8.99 -6.90 -2.47
CA GLY A 330 9.09 -8.13 -1.69
C GLY A 330 8.80 -9.37 -2.54
N ALA A 331 7.73 -9.34 -3.33
CA ALA A 331 7.41 -10.41 -4.27
C ALA A 331 8.53 -10.63 -5.30
N GLY A 332 9.07 -9.53 -5.86
CA GLY A 332 10.20 -9.59 -6.79
C GLY A 332 11.46 -10.18 -6.17
N LEU A 333 11.83 -9.78 -4.94
CA LEU A 333 12.97 -10.37 -4.23
C LEU A 333 12.74 -11.85 -3.93
N GLY A 334 11.53 -12.21 -3.48
CA GLY A 334 11.15 -13.60 -3.26
C GLY A 334 11.29 -14.46 -4.52
N ALA A 335 10.82 -13.95 -5.67
CA ALA A 335 10.95 -14.62 -6.96
C ALA A 335 12.41 -14.73 -7.42
N VAL A 336 13.19 -13.65 -7.33
CA VAL A 336 14.60 -13.61 -7.75
C VAL A 336 15.47 -14.60 -6.94
N ILE A 337 15.23 -14.71 -5.64
CA ILE A 337 15.96 -15.65 -4.78
C ILE A 337 15.36 -17.06 -4.91
N GLY A 338 14.04 -17.15 -5.07
CA GLY A 338 13.32 -18.43 -5.15
C GLY A 338 13.57 -19.22 -6.43
N LEU A 339 13.82 -18.56 -7.57
CA LEU A 339 14.13 -19.24 -8.83
C LEU A 339 15.38 -20.16 -8.76
N PRO A 340 16.57 -19.66 -8.37
CA PRO A 340 17.73 -20.52 -8.18
C PRO A 340 17.53 -21.52 -7.03
N TRP A 341 16.77 -21.15 -5.98
CA TRP A 341 16.43 -22.09 -4.90
C TRP A 341 15.61 -23.25 -5.42
N ALA A 342 14.57 -23.00 -6.23
CA ALA A 342 13.73 -24.07 -6.82
C ALA A 342 14.51 -24.99 -7.74
N SER A 343 15.56 -24.49 -8.40
CA SER A 343 16.46 -25.30 -9.21
C SER A 343 17.34 -26.22 -8.37
N ALA A 344 17.77 -25.76 -7.20
CA ALA A 344 18.60 -26.54 -6.27
C ALA A 344 17.76 -27.49 -5.38
N TRP A 345 16.57 -27.08 -5.01
CA TRP A 345 15.65 -27.85 -4.17
C TRP A 345 14.21 -27.73 -4.69
N PRO A 346 13.79 -28.61 -5.62
CA PRO A 346 12.45 -28.62 -6.19
C PRO A 346 11.35 -28.86 -5.14
N GLY A 347 10.11 -28.54 -5.49
CA GLY A 347 8.92 -28.81 -4.66
C GLY A 347 8.15 -27.57 -4.22
N SER A 348 8.49 -26.38 -4.75
CA SER A 348 7.73 -25.15 -4.55
C SER A 348 7.68 -24.30 -5.82
N GLU A 349 6.54 -23.66 -6.04
CA GLU A 349 6.32 -22.77 -7.16
C GLU A 349 6.92 -21.39 -6.89
N VAL A 350 7.30 -20.65 -7.96
CA VAL A 350 7.84 -19.30 -7.85
C VAL A 350 6.87 -18.35 -7.15
N ALA A 351 5.56 -18.51 -7.38
CA ALA A 351 4.52 -17.75 -6.69
C ALA A 351 4.59 -17.87 -5.15
N ALA A 352 4.96 -19.05 -4.64
CA ALA A 352 5.10 -19.27 -3.19
C ALA A 352 6.30 -18.50 -2.62
N PHE A 353 7.43 -18.48 -3.31
CA PHE A 353 8.59 -17.67 -2.90
C PHE A 353 8.27 -16.15 -3.00
N ALA A 354 7.55 -15.72 -4.03
CA ALA A 354 7.09 -14.34 -4.17
C ALA A 354 6.16 -13.94 -3.01
N PHE A 355 5.25 -14.84 -2.60
CA PHE A 355 4.36 -14.61 -1.46
C PHE A 355 5.16 -14.44 -0.15
N ILE A 356 6.11 -15.33 0.12
CA ILE A 356 6.99 -15.24 1.30
C ILE A 356 7.77 -13.93 1.28
N GLY A 357 8.32 -13.57 0.12
CA GLY A 357 9.04 -12.31 -0.08
C GLY A 357 8.18 -11.09 0.20
N ALA A 358 6.95 -11.07 -0.33
CA ALA A 358 6.00 -9.99 -0.11
C ALA A 358 5.68 -9.79 1.38
N ALA A 359 5.34 -10.87 2.09
CA ALA A 359 4.95 -10.81 3.50
C ALA A 359 6.11 -10.35 4.41
N ALA A 360 7.29 -10.95 4.25
CA ALA A 360 8.46 -10.65 5.08
C ALA A 360 8.99 -9.23 4.82
N PHE A 361 9.14 -8.83 3.55
CA PHE A 361 9.61 -7.50 3.18
C PHE A 361 8.64 -6.39 3.63
N LEU A 362 7.33 -6.59 3.40
CA LEU A 362 6.31 -5.62 3.81
C LEU A 362 6.31 -5.43 5.32
N GLY A 363 6.25 -6.52 6.09
CA GLY A 363 6.29 -6.48 7.55
C GLY A 363 7.49 -5.72 8.09
N ALA A 364 8.67 -5.95 7.49
CA ALA A 364 9.91 -5.27 7.84
C ALA A 364 9.90 -3.78 7.46
N SER A 365 9.44 -3.44 6.25
CA SER A 365 9.40 -2.06 5.74
C SER A 365 8.46 -1.17 6.55
N MET A 366 7.36 -1.74 7.05
CA MET A 366 6.40 -1.04 7.91
C MET A 366 6.78 -1.10 9.40
N ASN A 367 7.71 -1.99 9.79
CA ASN A 367 7.97 -2.37 11.18
C ASN A 367 6.71 -2.89 11.88
N ALA A 368 5.92 -3.67 11.16
CA ALA A 368 4.60 -4.18 11.55
C ALA A 368 4.42 -5.61 11.00
N PRO A 369 4.97 -6.62 11.69
CA PRO A 369 4.97 -8.00 11.22
C PRO A 369 3.57 -8.59 11.06
N PHE A 370 2.64 -8.33 11.98
CA PHE A 370 1.29 -8.86 11.89
C PHE A 370 0.52 -8.22 10.73
N THR A 371 0.61 -6.89 10.59
CA THR A 371 -0.02 -6.19 9.46
C THR A 371 0.53 -6.69 8.13
N GLY A 372 1.86 -6.83 8.01
CA GLY A 372 2.49 -7.28 6.77
C GLY A 372 2.05 -8.68 6.35
N LEU A 373 2.02 -9.62 7.31
CA LEU A 373 1.60 -11.00 7.07
C LEU A 373 0.13 -11.09 6.66
N ILE A 374 -0.76 -10.53 7.49
CA ILE A 374 -2.22 -10.62 7.29
C ILE A 374 -2.63 -9.92 6.01
N LEU A 375 -2.01 -8.77 5.70
CA LEU A 375 -2.31 -8.01 4.50
C LEU A 375 -1.99 -8.81 3.22
N VAL A 376 -0.85 -9.49 3.16
CA VAL A 376 -0.52 -10.31 1.98
C VAL A 376 -1.44 -11.53 1.89
N ILE A 377 -1.84 -12.13 3.01
CA ILE A 377 -2.85 -13.20 3.04
C ILE A 377 -4.19 -12.73 2.47
N GLU A 378 -4.73 -11.59 2.96
CA GLU A 378 -5.99 -11.04 2.46
C GLU A 378 -5.89 -10.61 1.00
N PHE A 379 -4.78 -10.02 0.57
CA PHE A 379 -4.56 -9.62 -0.83
C PHE A 379 -4.55 -10.78 -1.81
N THR A 380 -4.06 -11.95 -1.39
CA THR A 380 -3.90 -13.13 -2.23
C THR A 380 -4.96 -14.20 -1.97
N ALA A 381 -5.84 -13.97 -0.99
CA ALA A 381 -6.85 -14.91 -0.51
C ALA A 381 -6.30 -16.32 -0.18
N GLN A 382 -5.03 -16.38 0.30
CA GLN A 382 -4.42 -17.65 0.65
C GLN A 382 -4.98 -18.19 1.97
N GLY A 383 -5.10 -19.52 2.03
CA GLY A 383 -5.58 -20.22 3.22
C GLY A 383 -4.51 -20.38 4.31
N PRO A 384 -4.84 -21.04 5.43
CA PRO A 384 -3.94 -21.20 6.57
C PRO A 384 -2.74 -22.11 6.30
N THR A 385 -2.77 -22.89 5.23
CA THR A 385 -1.71 -23.86 4.88
C THR A 385 -0.34 -23.21 4.68
N ILE A 386 -0.30 -21.97 4.13
CA ILE A 386 0.94 -21.24 3.87
C ILE A 386 1.50 -20.51 5.11
N LEU A 387 0.78 -20.52 6.25
CA LEU A 387 1.17 -19.76 7.44
C LEU A 387 2.52 -20.14 8.02
N VAL A 388 2.87 -21.43 8.06
CA VAL A 388 4.12 -21.86 8.71
C VAL A 388 5.35 -21.26 8.04
N PRO A 389 5.58 -21.42 6.73
CA PRO A 389 6.73 -20.79 6.06
C PRO A 389 6.67 -19.26 6.13
N ALA A 390 5.46 -18.66 6.04
CA ALA A 390 5.29 -17.20 6.10
C ALA A 390 5.64 -16.63 7.49
N VAL A 391 5.19 -17.27 8.57
CA VAL A 391 5.48 -16.85 9.96
C VAL A 391 6.97 -16.94 10.25
N LEU A 392 7.66 -18.00 9.80
CA LEU A 392 9.11 -18.14 9.95
C LEU A 392 9.85 -17.01 9.20
N ALA A 393 9.44 -16.71 7.98
CA ALA A 393 10.04 -15.63 7.20
C ALA A 393 9.81 -14.25 7.84
N VAL A 394 8.59 -13.95 8.26
CA VAL A 394 8.24 -12.69 8.92
C VAL A 394 8.94 -12.57 10.29
N GLY A 395 9.03 -13.66 11.05
CA GLY A 395 9.76 -13.72 12.31
C GLY A 395 11.25 -13.41 12.12
N GLY A 396 11.90 -14.08 11.16
CA GLY A 396 13.28 -13.82 10.79
C GLY A 396 13.50 -12.38 10.29
N ALA A 397 12.58 -11.86 9.46
CA ALA A 397 12.63 -10.49 8.99
C ALA A 397 12.52 -9.49 10.14
N THR A 398 11.64 -9.74 11.10
CA THR A 398 11.45 -8.89 12.28
C THR A 398 12.69 -8.87 13.17
N ALA A 399 13.31 -10.02 13.38
CA ALA A 399 14.56 -10.14 14.15
C ALA A 399 15.69 -9.31 13.50
N ALA A 400 15.88 -9.45 12.18
CA ALA A 400 16.87 -8.68 11.43
C ALA A 400 16.58 -7.17 11.49
N THR A 401 15.34 -6.75 11.30
CA THR A 401 14.93 -5.33 11.35
C THR A 401 15.17 -4.74 12.72
N THR A 402 14.84 -5.47 13.79
CA THR A 402 15.05 -5.03 15.18
C THR A 402 16.54 -4.85 15.47
N TRP A 403 17.39 -5.81 15.05
CA TRP A 403 18.83 -5.72 15.22
C TRP A 403 19.45 -4.55 14.47
N LEU A 404 19.09 -4.35 13.18
CA LEU A 404 19.56 -3.23 12.37
C LEU A 404 19.13 -1.87 12.96
N THR A 405 17.90 -1.77 13.44
CA THR A 405 17.39 -0.55 14.04
C THR A 405 18.11 -0.18 15.34
N ARG A 406 18.49 -1.19 16.17
CA ARG A 406 19.28 -0.96 17.38
C ARG A 406 20.71 -0.48 17.08
N ARG A 407 21.32 -0.96 15.99
CA ARG A 407 22.66 -0.54 15.56
C ARG A 407 22.72 0.85 14.90
N ALA A 408 21.61 1.30 14.34
CA ALA A 408 21.51 2.59 13.67
C ALA A 408 21.17 3.76 14.61
N ARG A 409 20.83 3.47 15.87
CA ARG A 409 20.68 4.44 16.98
C ARG A 409 22.00 4.69 17.69
#